data_61315f23e8dfa4417744d01b71315266
#
_entry.id   61315f23e8dfa4417744d01b71315266
#
_cell.length_a   1.000
_cell.length_b   1.000
_cell.length_c   1.000
_cell.angle_alpha   90.00
_cell.angle_beta   90.00
_cell.angle_gamma   90.00
#
_symmetry.space_group_name_H-M   'P 1'
#
loop_
_entity.id
_entity.type
_entity.pdbx_description
1 polymer ?
#
loop_
_entity_poly.entity_id
_entity_poly.type
_entity_poly.pdbx_seq_one_letter_code
_entity_poly.pdbx_strand_id
1 'polypeptide(L)'
;MKQKKLPSLLGGSMIIAGTAIGAGMLANPTAMSGIWFLGSVILFLIIWGITTLSALMLLEANLHFEKGANFDTITTQLLGKGWNIFNGISVAFTLYILTYAYITSGGSITKSLLNRFVPELPINHTFSALLFCFVLALFVSISTKAVDRMSTILISGMVIAFFLSTTGLLSSAKSEILLNTVAHTETSYLPYLLSAIPTCLVSFGYHICVPTLVNYYDKKSKKVIYSILIGSILALIIYISWQMAVQGNLPRGEFAPIIAKGGDVATLLSALNRYIPVLSIGVVLDXXXXSNLGAL
;
A
#
# COMPACT_ATOMS: atom_id res chain seq x y z
N MET A 1 -22.57 -36.19 -1.26
CA MET A 1 -21.94 -34.93 -0.78
C MET A 1 -21.19 -34.28 -1.93
N LYS A 2 -21.62 -33.08 -2.40
CA LYS A 2 -20.90 -32.32 -3.43
C LYS A 2 -19.57 -31.87 -2.83
N GLN A 3 -18.44 -32.33 -3.37
CA GLN A 3 -17.12 -31.82 -3.01
C GLN A 3 -17.12 -30.31 -3.27
N LYS A 4 -16.98 -29.55 -2.18
CA LYS A 4 -16.87 -28.09 -2.25
C LYS A 4 -15.57 -27.76 -2.99
N LYS A 5 -15.68 -27.28 -4.25
CA LYS A 5 -14.52 -26.87 -5.04
C LYS A 5 -13.73 -25.84 -4.23
N LEU A 6 -12.49 -26.15 -3.92
CA LEU A 6 -11.58 -25.19 -3.23
C LEU A 6 -11.35 -23.99 -4.13
N PRO A 7 -11.27 -22.80 -3.56
CA PRO A 7 -10.95 -21.59 -4.34
C PRO A 7 -9.62 -21.70 -5.10
N SER A 8 -9.50 -20.87 -6.13
CA SER A 8 -8.30 -20.84 -7.00
C SER A 8 -7.08 -20.30 -6.22
N LEU A 9 -5.91 -20.76 -6.61
CA LEU A 9 -4.64 -20.24 -6.05
C LEU A 9 -4.51 -18.74 -6.34
N LEU A 10 -4.91 -18.33 -7.55
CA LEU A 10 -4.88 -16.92 -7.95
C LEU A 10 -5.69 -16.04 -6.98
N GLY A 11 -6.88 -16.52 -6.56
CA GLY A 11 -7.73 -15.76 -5.62
C GLY A 11 -7.00 -15.45 -4.30
N GLY A 12 -6.37 -16.45 -3.70
CA GLY A 12 -5.61 -16.25 -2.45
C GLY A 12 -4.37 -15.37 -2.65
N SER A 13 -3.66 -15.54 -3.77
CA SER A 13 -2.51 -14.69 -4.09
C SER A 13 -2.92 -13.22 -4.26
N MET A 14 -4.08 -12.97 -4.89
CA MET A 14 -4.59 -11.61 -5.08
C MET A 14 -5.07 -10.99 -3.76
N ILE A 15 -5.54 -11.78 -2.79
CA ILE A 15 -5.85 -11.28 -1.44
C ILE A 15 -4.56 -10.74 -0.78
N ILE A 16 -3.47 -11.51 -0.81
CA ILE A 16 -2.17 -11.07 -0.24
C ILE A 16 -1.65 -9.84 -0.99
N ALA A 17 -1.57 -9.92 -2.32
CA ALA A 17 -1.05 -8.83 -3.15
C ALA A 17 -1.89 -7.57 -2.98
N GLY A 18 -3.21 -7.68 -3.04
CA GLY A 18 -4.12 -6.54 -2.91
C GLY A 18 -4.02 -5.84 -1.56
N THR A 19 -3.85 -6.63 -0.48
CA THR A 19 -3.66 -6.07 0.86
C THR A 19 -2.32 -5.33 0.96
N ALA A 20 -1.26 -5.92 0.41
CA ALA A 20 0.09 -5.30 0.43
C ALA A 20 0.13 -4.02 -0.42
N ILE A 21 -0.37 -4.08 -1.66
CA ILE A 21 -0.22 -3.02 -2.67
C ILE A 21 -1.00 -1.73 -2.34
N GLY A 22 -1.77 -1.69 -1.28
CA GLY A 22 -2.55 -0.52 -0.88
C GLY A 22 -1.73 0.78 -0.70
N ALA A 23 -2.03 1.53 0.33
CA ALA A 23 -1.45 2.87 0.57
C ALA A 23 0.09 2.91 0.61
N GLY A 24 0.71 1.82 1.06
CA GLY A 24 2.19 1.75 1.18
C GLY A 24 2.92 1.97 -0.13
N MET A 25 2.39 1.42 -1.22
CA MET A 25 3.03 1.51 -2.54
C MET A 25 3.31 2.97 -2.95
N LEU A 26 2.30 3.82 -2.87
CA LEU A 26 2.40 5.20 -3.35
C LEU A 26 3.30 6.07 -2.47
N ALA A 27 3.38 5.77 -1.18
CA ALA A 27 4.19 6.52 -0.21
C ALA A 27 5.69 6.16 -0.26
N ASN A 28 6.02 4.94 -0.71
CA ASN A 28 7.39 4.41 -0.66
C ASN A 28 8.44 5.30 -1.32
N PRO A 29 8.24 5.85 -2.56
CA PRO A 29 9.29 6.68 -3.17
C PRO A 29 9.65 7.93 -2.35
N THR A 30 8.67 8.57 -1.71
CA THR A 30 8.89 9.73 -0.85
C THR A 30 9.57 9.31 0.45
N ALA A 31 9.05 8.29 1.13
CA ALA A 31 9.58 7.79 2.41
C ALA A 31 11.01 7.26 2.30
N MET A 32 11.36 6.70 1.12
CA MET A 32 12.67 6.09 0.86
C MET A 32 13.58 6.98 0.00
N SER A 33 13.21 8.24 -0.25
CA SER A 33 14.01 9.17 -1.04
C SER A 33 15.40 9.41 -0.44
N GLY A 34 15.52 9.32 0.88
CA GLY A 34 16.80 9.49 1.60
C GLY A 34 17.79 8.35 1.33
N ILE A 35 17.32 7.09 1.27
CA ILE A 35 18.19 5.92 1.00
C ILE A 35 18.32 5.63 -0.50
N TRP A 36 17.52 6.32 -1.29
CA TRP A 36 17.47 6.28 -2.76
C TRP A 36 17.16 4.89 -3.31
N PHE A 37 17.32 4.67 -4.63
CA PHE A 37 16.83 3.47 -5.32
C PHE A 37 17.49 2.19 -4.84
N LEU A 38 18.82 2.13 -4.84
CA LEU A 38 19.56 0.91 -4.45
C LEU A 38 19.29 0.55 -2.99
N GLY A 39 19.32 1.55 -2.11
CA GLY A 39 18.99 1.36 -0.69
C GLY A 39 17.55 0.87 -0.51
N SER A 40 16.63 1.43 -1.30
CA SER A 40 15.21 1.02 -1.27
C SER A 40 15.03 -0.44 -1.70
N VAL A 41 15.69 -0.86 -2.79
CA VAL A 41 15.62 -2.25 -3.29
C VAL A 41 16.16 -3.23 -2.23
N ILE A 42 17.32 -2.91 -1.64
CA ILE A 42 17.92 -3.74 -0.58
C ILE A 42 16.96 -3.85 0.60
N LEU A 43 16.40 -2.70 1.03
CA LEU A 43 15.45 -2.66 2.15
C LEU A 43 14.18 -3.46 1.83
N PHE A 44 13.62 -3.31 0.62
CA PHE A 44 12.45 -4.10 0.17
C PHE A 44 12.73 -5.61 0.25
N LEU A 45 13.90 -6.06 -0.21
CA LEU A 45 14.27 -7.49 -0.20
C LEU A 45 14.40 -8.01 1.24
N ILE A 46 15.05 -7.24 2.12
CA ILE A 46 15.24 -7.63 3.53
C ILE A 46 13.87 -7.70 4.23
N ILE A 47 13.05 -6.64 4.12
CA ILE A 47 11.75 -6.57 4.80
C ILE A 47 10.79 -7.62 4.21
N TRP A 48 10.77 -7.80 2.88
CA TRP A 48 9.98 -8.86 2.23
C TRP A 48 10.35 -10.24 2.78
N GLY A 49 11.65 -10.52 2.92
CA GLY A 49 12.12 -11.81 3.45
C GLY A 49 11.66 -12.02 4.89
N ILE A 50 11.85 -11.00 5.75
CA ILE A 50 11.45 -11.03 7.16
C ILE A 50 9.93 -11.20 7.30
N THR A 51 9.15 -10.39 6.57
CA THR A 51 7.67 -10.42 6.66
C THR A 51 7.10 -11.71 6.07
N THR A 52 7.68 -12.23 4.99
CA THR A 52 7.26 -13.50 4.40
C THR A 52 7.54 -14.66 5.38
N LEU A 53 8.72 -14.69 5.98
CA LEU A 53 9.06 -15.69 6.98
C LEU A 53 8.11 -15.61 8.18
N SER A 54 7.87 -14.40 8.70
CA SER A 54 6.94 -14.15 9.80
C SER A 54 5.50 -14.61 9.46
N ALA A 55 5.04 -14.35 8.22
CA ALA A 55 3.71 -14.79 7.76
C ALA A 55 3.62 -16.32 7.69
N LEU A 56 4.70 -17.00 7.30
CA LEU A 56 4.76 -18.47 7.27
C LEU A 56 4.77 -19.06 8.70
N MET A 57 5.47 -18.40 9.64
CA MET A 57 5.45 -18.79 11.05
C MET A 57 4.04 -18.61 11.65
N LEU A 58 3.36 -17.50 11.30
CA LEU A 58 1.98 -17.27 11.71
C LEU A 58 1.03 -18.33 11.12
N LEU A 59 1.26 -18.72 9.85
CA LEU A 59 0.50 -19.81 9.22
C LEU A 59 0.68 -21.11 10.02
N GLU A 60 1.92 -21.46 10.33
CA GLU A 60 2.25 -22.66 11.12
C GLU A 60 1.47 -22.65 12.45
N ALA A 61 1.56 -21.55 13.18
CA ALA A 61 0.82 -21.37 14.44
C ALA A 61 -0.70 -21.56 14.21
N ASN A 62 -1.26 -20.89 13.19
CA ASN A 62 -2.71 -20.92 12.91
C ASN A 62 -3.21 -22.34 12.57
N LEU A 63 -2.39 -23.15 11.89
CA LEU A 63 -2.76 -24.52 11.49
C LEU A 63 -2.99 -25.44 12.71
N HIS A 64 -2.40 -25.14 13.86
CA HIS A 64 -2.58 -25.92 15.12
C HIS A 64 -3.90 -25.60 15.81
N PHE A 65 -4.58 -24.52 15.43
CA PHE A 65 -5.86 -24.10 16.02
C PHE A 65 -7.04 -24.59 15.18
N GLU A 66 -8.22 -24.57 15.78
CA GLU A 66 -9.45 -24.91 15.06
C GLU A 66 -9.73 -23.90 13.95
N LYS A 67 -10.51 -24.34 12.96
CA LYS A 67 -10.94 -23.50 11.86
C LYS A 67 -11.72 -22.30 12.42
N GLY A 68 -11.38 -21.12 11.97
CA GLY A 68 -11.98 -19.87 12.44
C GLY A 68 -11.13 -19.13 13.49
N ALA A 69 -10.03 -19.72 13.94
CA ALA A 69 -9.13 -19.03 14.87
C ALA A 69 -8.58 -17.75 14.23
N ASN A 70 -8.63 -16.68 15.01
CA ASN A 70 -8.15 -15.35 14.63
C ASN A 70 -6.94 -14.98 15.49
N PHE A 71 -6.38 -13.79 15.30
CA PHE A 71 -5.23 -13.31 16.08
C PHE A 71 -5.48 -13.34 17.59
N ASP A 72 -6.66 -12.92 18.02
CA ASP A 72 -7.05 -12.89 19.43
C ASP A 72 -6.98 -14.31 20.04
N THR A 73 -7.58 -15.30 19.35
CA THR A 73 -7.58 -16.69 19.76
C THR A 73 -6.16 -17.24 19.89
N ILE A 74 -5.37 -17.04 18.84
CA ILE A 74 -3.97 -17.55 18.74
C ILE A 74 -3.13 -16.93 19.87
N THR A 75 -3.17 -15.60 19.99
CA THR A 75 -2.35 -14.87 20.97
C THR A 75 -2.75 -15.27 22.41
N THR A 76 -4.05 -15.35 22.68
CA THR A 76 -4.54 -15.71 24.03
C THR A 76 -4.06 -17.11 24.43
N GLN A 77 -4.14 -18.08 23.52
CA GLN A 77 -3.81 -19.47 23.83
C GLN A 77 -2.29 -19.73 23.87
N LEU A 78 -1.51 -19.04 23.02
CA LEU A 78 -0.06 -19.24 22.98
C LEU A 78 0.69 -18.40 24.00
N LEU A 79 0.28 -17.14 24.20
CA LEU A 79 1.05 -16.14 24.94
C LEU A 79 0.31 -15.67 26.22
N GLY A 80 -0.97 -16.01 26.34
CA GLY A 80 -1.79 -15.61 27.49
C GLY A 80 -2.44 -14.25 27.33
N LYS A 81 -3.34 -13.94 28.29
CA LYS A 81 -4.22 -12.75 28.23
C LYS A 81 -3.44 -11.44 28.23
N GLY A 82 -2.33 -11.34 28.97
CA GLY A 82 -1.53 -10.11 29.05
C GLY A 82 -0.97 -9.72 27.67
N TRP A 83 -0.36 -10.68 26.98
CA TRP A 83 0.18 -10.47 25.64
C TRP A 83 -0.93 -10.22 24.61
N ASN A 84 -2.11 -10.83 24.83
CA ASN A 84 -3.24 -10.60 23.94
C ASN A 84 -3.77 -9.15 24.04
N ILE A 85 -3.79 -8.56 25.23
CA ILE A 85 -4.16 -7.15 25.42
C ILE A 85 -3.16 -6.27 24.66
N PHE A 86 -1.86 -6.52 24.82
CA PHE A 86 -0.81 -5.78 24.10
C PHE A 86 -0.97 -5.90 22.57
N ASN A 87 -1.22 -7.11 22.09
CA ASN A 87 -1.50 -7.39 20.67
C ASN A 87 -2.73 -6.61 20.19
N GLY A 88 -3.82 -6.63 20.96
CA GLY A 88 -5.05 -5.89 20.62
C GLY A 88 -4.82 -4.40 20.51
N ILE A 89 -4.09 -3.81 21.45
CA ILE A 89 -3.71 -2.38 21.42
C ILE A 89 -2.87 -2.08 20.18
N SER A 90 -1.88 -2.93 19.86
CA SER A 90 -0.98 -2.75 18.71
C SER A 90 -1.76 -2.79 17.39
N VAL A 91 -2.69 -3.77 17.26
CA VAL A 91 -3.54 -3.89 16.05
C VAL A 91 -4.45 -2.66 15.95
N ALA A 92 -5.11 -2.26 17.04
CA ALA A 92 -5.99 -1.08 17.06
C ALA A 92 -5.23 0.20 16.67
N PHE A 93 -4.01 0.36 17.21
CA PHE A 93 -3.14 1.49 16.90
C PHE A 93 -2.76 1.50 15.41
N THR A 94 -2.39 0.33 14.88
CA THR A 94 -2.03 0.18 13.45
C THR A 94 -3.22 0.54 12.56
N LEU A 95 -4.41 0.02 12.86
CA LEU A 95 -5.63 0.31 12.09
C LEU A 95 -5.99 1.80 12.18
N TYR A 96 -5.82 2.41 13.35
CA TYR A 96 -6.06 3.85 13.55
C TYR A 96 -5.13 4.68 12.65
N ILE A 97 -3.82 4.36 12.65
CA ILE A 97 -2.83 5.08 11.82
C ILE A 97 -3.13 4.91 10.33
N LEU A 98 -3.46 3.68 9.90
CA LEU A 98 -3.83 3.40 8.49
C LEU A 98 -5.08 4.21 8.10
N THR A 99 -6.10 4.21 8.94
CA THR A 99 -7.32 4.99 8.70
C THR A 99 -7.00 6.49 8.58
N TYR A 100 -6.18 7.00 9.50
CA TYR A 100 -5.72 8.40 9.47
C TYR A 100 -4.99 8.71 8.15
N ALA A 101 -4.10 7.81 7.72
CA ALA A 101 -3.34 7.97 6.46
C ALA A 101 -4.28 7.99 5.24
N TYR A 102 -5.29 7.11 5.21
CA TYR A 102 -6.29 7.08 4.13
C TYR A 102 -7.15 8.35 4.11
N ILE A 103 -7.58 8.83 5.28
CA ILE A 103 -8.40 10.05 5.39
C ILE A 103 -7.60 11.28 4.92
N THR A 104 -6.34 11.40 5.34
CA THR A 104 -5.50 12.53 4.94
C THR A 104 -5.18 12.49 3.44
N SER A 105 -4.82 11.32 2.91
CA SER A 105 -4.53 11.15 1.48
C SER A 105 -5.79 11.38 0.63
N GLY A 106 -6.92 10.79 1.04
CA GLY A 106 -8.22 10.98 0.38
C GLY A 106 -8.66 12.44 0.41
N GLY A 107 -8.44 13.11 1.54
CA GLY A 107 -8.72 14.55 1.68
C GLY A 107 -7.89 15.39 0.71
N SER A 108 -6.59 15.07 0.56
CA SER A 108 -5.69 15.76 -0.36
C SER A 108 -6.12 15.59 -1.82
N ILE A 109 -6.49 14.36 -2.21
CA ILE A 109 -6.98 14.04 -3.55
C ILE A 109 -8.32 14.76 -3.81
N THR A 110 -9.25 14.68 -2.84
CA THR A 110 -10.55 15.35 -2.93
C THR A 110 -10.38 16.87 -3.09
N LYS A 111 -9.46 17.47 -2.33
CA LYS A 111 -9.13 18.90 -2.44
C LYS A 111 -8.62 19.23 -3.84
N SER A 112 -7.71 18.40 -4.36
CA SER A 112 -7.13 18.58 -5.71
C SER A 112 -8.21 18.52 -6.80
N LEU A 113 -9.13 17.56 -6.68
CA LEU A 113 -10.27 17.42 -7.60
C LEU A 113 -11.22 18.63 -7.50
N LEU A 114 -11.61 19.00 -6.28
CA LEU A 114 -12.54 20.13 -6.07
C LEU A 114 -11.96 21.44 -6.61
N ASN A 115 -10.67 21.71 -6.38
CA ASN A 115 -9.98 22.90 -6.91
C ASN A 115 -9.96 22.92 -8.44
N ARG A 116 -9.98 21.73 -9.08
CA ARG A 116 -10.00 21.61 -10.54
C ARG A 116 -11.37 21.95 -11.13
N PHE A 117 -12.46 21.55 -10.42
CA PHE A 117 -13.84 21.78 -10.88
C PHE A 117 -14.41 23.11 -10.43
N VAL A 118 -13.99 23.60 -9.25
CA VAL A 118 -14.48 24.85 -8.65
C VAL A 118 -13.29 25.65 -8.10
N PRO A 119 -12.50 26.26 -9.00
CA PRO A 119 -11.26 26.97 -8.60
C PRO A 119 -11.47 28.17 -7.67
N GLU A 120 -12.64 28.75 -7.68
CA GLU A 120 -12.96 30.00 -6.94
C GLU A 120 -13.22 29.77 -5.44
N LEU A 121 -13.47 28.51 -5.01
CA LEU A 121 -13.75 28.20 -3.62
C LEU A 121 -12.45 27.96 -2.83
N PRO A 122 -12.20 28.70 -1.73
CA PRO A 122 -11.01 28.45 -0.89
C PRO A 122 -11.20 27.18 -0.05
N ILE A 123 -11.10 26.02 -0.68
CA ILE A 123 -11.34 24.73 -0.04
C ILE A 123 -10.10 24.35 0.79
N ASN A 124 -10.28 24.24 2.10
CA ASN A 124 -9.22 23.79 3.00
C ASN A 124 -9.17 22.24 3.05
N HIS A 125 -8.03 21.72 3.53
CA HIS A 125 -7.79 20.28 3.61
C HIS A 125 -8.79 19.58 4.53
N THR A 126 -9.13 20.20 5.66
CA THR A 126 -10.05 19.61 6.65
C THR A 126 -11.45 19.41 6.07
N PHE A 127 -11.96 20.40 5.33
CA PHE A 127 -13.25 20.28 4.65
C PHE A 127 -13.25 19.12 3.66
N SER A 128 -12.19 19.02 2.84
CA SER A 128 -12.05 17.95 1.84
C SER A 128 -11.95 16.57 2.49
N ALA A 129 -11.24 16.46 3.62
CA ALA A 129 -11.12 15.21 4.38
C ALA A 129 -12.48 14.81 4.99
N LEU A 130 -13.21 15.76 5.55
CA LEU A 130 -14.54 15.51 6.10
C LEU A 130 -15.54 15.11 5.01
N LEU A 131 -15.49 15.77 3.85
CA LEU A 131 -16.31 15.42 2.69
C LEU A 131 -16.01 14.00 2.22
N PHE A 132 -14.71 13.63 2.12
CA PHE A 132 -14.26 12.29 1.76
C PHE A 132 -14.82 11.25 2.75
N CYS A 133 -14.67 11.50 4.06
CA CYS A 133 -15.22 10.61 5.11
C CYS A 133 -16.75 10.48 5.01
N PHE A 134 -17.44 11.59 4.77
CA PHE A 134 -18.90 11.60 4.65
C PHE A 134 -19.37 10.75 3.47
N VAL A 135 -18.72 10.89 2.31
CA VAL A 135 -19.02 10.10 1.11
C VAL A 135 -18.81 8.61 1.38
N LEU A 136 -17.69 8.25 2.03
CA LEU A 136 -17.40 6.85 2.42
C LEU A 136 -18.46 6.30 3.38
N ALA A 137 -18.78 7.08 4.44
CA ALA A 137 -19.78 6.68 5.43
C ALA A 137 -21.16 6.44 4.76
N LEU A 138 -21.50 7.29 3.80
CA LEU A 138 -22.74 7.14 3.02
C LEU A 138 -22.77 5.81 2.25
N PHE A 139 -21.68 5.49 1.53
CA PHE A 139 -21.58 4.22 0.79
C PHE A 139 -21.68 3.00 1.72
N VAL A 140 -20.95 3.04 2.84
CA VAL A 140 -20.95 1.97 3.84
C VAL A 140 -22.35 1.78 4.45
N SER A 141 -23.08 2.88 4.70
CA SER A 141 -24.42 2.81 5.31
C SER A 141 -25.51 2.27 4.36
N ILE A 142 -25.29 2.40 3.03
CA ILE A 142 -26.27 1.91 2.05
C ILE A 142 -26.29 0.37 2.03
N SER A 143 -25.15 -0.28 1.80
CA SER A 143 -25.09 -1.74 1.86
C SER A 143 -23.65 -2.25 1.62
N THR A 144 -23.31 -3.36 2.25
CA THR A 144 -22.05 -4.07 2.04
C THR A 144 -21.85 -4.47 0.57
N LYS A 145 -22.95 -4.79 -0.15
CA LYS A 145 -22.86 -5.14 -1.58
C LYS A 145 -22.49 -3.93 -2.44
N ALA A 146 -22.98 -2.74 -2.07
CA ALA A 146 -22.62 -1.49 -2.77
C ALA A 146 -21.12 -1.20 -2.60
N VAL A 147 -20.63 -1.34 -1.38
CA VAL A 147 -19.20 -1.17 -1.04
C VAL A 147 -18.35 -2.16 -1.86
N ASP A 148 -18.72 -3.44 -1.88
CA ASP A 148 -17.99 -4.50 -2.60
C ASP A 148 -17.90 -4.20 -4.10
N ARG A 149 -19.00 -3.79 -4.72
CA ARG A 149 -19.02 -3.43 -6.15
C ARG A 149 -18.18 -2.20 -6.45
N MET A 150 -18.33 -1.15 -5.66
CA MET A 150 -17.54 0.08 -5.82
C MET A 150 -16.05 -0.21 -5.67
N SER A 151 -15.67 -0.96 -4.62
CA SER A 151 -14.28 -1.36 -4.38
C SER A 151 -13.71 -2.10 -5.58
N THR A 152 -14.45 -3.07 -6.13
CA THR A 152 -14.01 -3.86 -7.29
C THR A 152 -13.75 -2.96 -8.50
N ILE A 153 -14.68 -2.04 -8.80
CA ILE A 153 -14.56 -1.11 -9.95
C ILE A 153 -13.34 -0.20 -9.75
N LEU A 154 -13.21 0.38 -8.55
CA LEU A 154 -12.14 1.34 -8.23
C LEU A 154 -10.76 0.66 -8.25
N ILE A 155 -10.66 -0.54 -7.66
CA ILE A 155 -9.40 -1.31 -7.64
C ILE A 155 -9.02 -1.70 -9.07
N SER A 156 -9.98 -2.14 -9.88
CA SER A 156 -9.72 -2.50 -11.29
C SER A 156 -9.23 -1.28 -12.08
N GLY A 157 -9.89 -0.14 -11.90
CA GLY A 157 -9.47 1.13 -12.52
C GLY A 157 -8.08 1.56 -12.08
N MET A 158 -7.79 1.45 -10.78
CA MET A 158 -6.48 1.77 -10.20
C MET A 158 -5.39 0.87 -10.80
N VAL A 159 -5.63 -0.43 -10.91
CA VAL A 159 -4.67 -1.39 -11.46
C VAL A 159 -4.35 -1.01 -12.92
N ILE A 160 -5.37 -0.74 -13.73
CA ILE A 160 -5.19 -0.33 -15.14
C ILE A 160 -4.39 0.98 -15.22
N ALA A 161 -4.82 2.00 -14.47
CA ALA A 161 -4.15 3.30 -14.43
C ALA A 161 -2.70 3.18 -13.96
N PHE A 162 -2.45 2.35 -12.95
CA PHE A 162 -1.10 2.08 -12.44
C PHE A 162 -0.22 1.47 -13.53
N PHE A 163 -0.69 0.43 -14.23
CA PHE A 163 0.10 -0.21 -15.28
C PHE A 163 0.39 0.76 -16.43
N LEU A 164 -0.59 1.53 -16.86
CA LEU A 164 -0.43 2.51 -17.94
C LEU A 164 0.59 3.60 -17.56
N SER A 165 0.50 4.12 -16.35
CA SER A 165 1.42 5.17 -15.85
C SER A 165 2.82 4.63 -15.63
N THR A 166 2.92 3.45 -14.98
CA THR A 166 4.21 2.85 -14.63
C THR A 166 5.00 2.49 -15.89
N THR A 167 4.33 1.95 -16.93
CA THR A 167 5.02 1.61 -18.20
C THR A 167 5.57 2.85 -18.86
N GLY A 168 4.81 3.95 -18.90
CA GLY A 168 5.26 5.23 -19.46
C GLY A 168 6.45 5.80 -18.68
N LEU A 169 6.36 5.79 -17.35
CA LEU A 169 7.44 6.29 -16.48
C LEU A 169 8.69 5.41 -16.55
N LEU A 170 8.53 4.08 -16.64
CA LEU A 170 9.65 3.15 -16.74
C LEU A 170 10.43 3.36 -18.07
N SER A 171 9.70 3.61 -19.17
CA SER A 171 10.34 3.86 -20.46
C SER A 171 11.11 5.19 -20.48
N SER A 172 10.74 6.14 -19.62
CA SER A 172 11.38 7.46 -19.52
C SER A 172 12.46 7.52 -18.45
N ALA A 173 12.59 6.47 -17.63
CA ALA A 173 13.51 6.45 -16.50
C ALA A 173 14.96 6.55 -16.96
N LYS A 174 15.70 7.46 -16.35
CA LYS A 174 17.12 7.73 -16.66
C LYS A 174 18.01 7.07 -15.60
N SER A 175 18.94 6.25 -16.08
CA SER A 175 19.89 5.55 -15.21
C SER A 175 20.73 6.53 -14.37
N GLU A 176 21.05 7.69 -14.93
CA GLU A 176 21.84 8.73 -14.24
C GLU A 176 21.10 9.28 -13.02
N ILE A 177 19.77 9.48 -13.14
CA ILE A 177 18.92 9.92 -12.02
C ILE A 177 18.77 8.78 -11.03
N LEU A 178 18.45 7.60 -11.53
CA LEU A 178 18.19 6.39 -10.72
C LEU A 178 19.39 6.02 -9.83
N LEU A 179 20.61 6.14 -10.39
CA LEU A 179 21.85 5.83 -9.67
C LEU A 179 22.44 7.06 -8.96
N ASN A 180 21.78 8.23 -9.07
CA ASN A 180 22.20 9.50 -8.46
C ASN A 180 23.64 9.92 -8.86
N THR A 181 24.02 9.65 -10.10
CA THR A 181 25.37 9.96 -10.60
C THR A 181 25.52 11.44 -11.01
N VAL A 182 24.42 12.16 -11.17
CA VAL A 182 24.42 13.58 -11.57
C VAL A 182 24.72 14.51 -10.38
N ALA A 183 24.44 14.06 -9.16
CA ALA A 183 24.69 14.86 -7.97
C ALA A 183 26.19 14.78 -7.60
N HIS A 184 26.91 15.89 -7.78
CA HIS A 184 28.34 15.98 -7.44
C HIS A 184 28.60 16.14 -5.93
N THR A 185 27.57 16.00 -5.10
CA THR A 185 27.68 16.10 -3.64
C THR A 185 27.73 14.70 -3.02
N GLU A 186 28.66 14.50 -2.11
CA GLU A 186 28.71 13.29 -1.29
C GLU A 186 27.40 13.18 -0.51
N THR A 187 26.60 12.17 -0.83
CA THR A 187 25.32 11.94 -0.18
C THR A 187 25.43 10.72 0.72
N SER A 188 25.27 10.96 2.03
CA SER A 188 25.15 9.85 2.97
C SER A 188 23.72 9.31 2.93
N TYR A 189 23.58 8.00 2.74
CA TYR A 189 22.28 7.33 2.68
C TYR A 189 21.91 6.69 4.03
N LEU A 190 22.92 6.34 4.81
CA LEU A 190 22.77 5.57 6.05
C LEU A 190 21.88 6.26 7.11
N PRO A 191 21.97 7.59 7.34
CA PRO A 191 21.10 8.26 8.33
C PRO A 191 19.60 8.14 8.04
N TYR A 192 19.22 7.92 6.79
CA TYR A 192 17.82 7.85 6.38
C TYR A 192 17.24 6.42 6.44
N LEU A 193 18.07 5.42 6.75
CA LEU A 193 17.66 4.01 6.78
C LEU A 193 16.58 3.79 7.84
N LEU A 194 16.79 4.32 9.05
CA LEU A 194 15.85 4.13 10.16
C LEU A 194 14.48 4.77 9.88
N SER A 195 14.45 5.89 9.16
CA SER A 195 13.18 6.55 8.82
C SER A 195 12.41 5.82 7.70
N ALA A 196 13.09 5.05 6.85
CA ALA A 196 12.50 4.29 5.76
C ALA A 196 11.85 2.97 6.24
N ILE A 197 12.39 2.36 7.31
CA ILE A 197 11.97 1.03 7.80
C ILE A 197 10.48 0.98 8.13
N PRO A 198 9.89 1.91 8.91
CA PRO A 198 8.47 1.80 9.28
C PRO A 198 7.52 1.77 8.06
N THR A 199 7.74 2.64 7.08
CA THR A 199 6.92 2.68 5.85
C THR A 199 7.07 1.37 5.06
N CYS A 200 8.30 0.86 4.95
CA CYS A 200 8.57 -0.40 4.27
C CYS A 200 7.87 -1.59 4.97
N LEU A 201 7.93 -1.64 6.31
CA LEU A 201 7.25 -2.69 7.10
C LEU A 201 5.74 -2.67 6.87
N VAL A 202 5.13 -1.49 6.94
CA VAL A 202 3.68 -1.32 6.71
C VAL A 202 3.31 -1.76 5.30
N SER A 203 4.17 -1.49 4.31
CA SER A 203 3.93 -1.88 2.90
C SER A 203 3.79 -3.41 2.73
N PHE A 204 4.46 -4.20 3.58
CA PHE A 204 4.35 -5.66 3.58
C PHE A 204 3.46 -6.18 4.71
N GLY A 205 2.49 -5.39 5.16
CA GLY A 205 1.62 -5.68 6.31
C GLY A 205 0.43 -6.61 6.03
N TYR A 206 0.62 -7.68 5.25
CA TYR A 206 -0.45 -8.59 4.83
C TYR A 206 -0.74 -9.74 5.83
N HIS A 207 -0.09 -9.75 7.00
CA HIS A 207 -0.22 -10.82 8.00
C HIS A 207 -1.68 -11.05 8.44
N ILE A 208 -2.47 -9.98 8.49
CA ILE A 208 -3.89 -10.02 8.86
C ILE A 208 -4.70 -10.97 7.95
N CYS A 209 -4.23 -11.21 6.73
CA CYS A 209 -4.89 -12.09 5.77
C CYS A 209 -4.58 -13.57 5.98
N VAL A 210 -3.56 -13.93 6.78
CA VAL A 210 -3.14 -15.33 6.95
C VAL A 210 -4.26 -16.19 7.55
N PRO A 211 -4.91 -15.82 8.68
CA PRO A 211 -6.03 -16.62 9.20
C PRO A 211 -7.20 -16.69 8.21
N THR A 212 -7.46 -15.61 7.49
CA THR A 212 -8.50 -15.57 6.43
C THR A 212 -8.20 -16.59 5.35
N LEU A 213 -6.95 -16.70 4.90
CA LEU A 213 -6.53 -17.67 3.86
C LEU A 213 -6.60 -19.11 4.37
N VAL A 214 -6.26 -19.34 5.65
CA VAL A 214 -6.41 -20.68 6.26
C VAL A 214 -7.88 -21.12 6.18
N ASN A 215 -8.80 -20.23 6.51
CA ASN A 215 -10.25 -20.50 6.40
C ASN A 215 -10.68 -20.65 4.94
N TYR A 216 -10.20 -19.78 4.05
CA TYR A 216 -10.52 -19.75 2.61
C TYR A 216 -10.17 -21.08 1.92
N TYR A 217 -9.03 -21.68 2.29
CA TYR A 217 -8.55 -22.93 1.71
C TYR A 217 -8.83 -24.16 2.57
N ASP A 218 -9.66 -24.01 3.57
CA ASP A 218 -10.05 -25.14 4.45
C ASP A 218 -8.82 -25.84 5.01
N LYS A 219 -7.88 -25.05 5.55
CA LYS A 219 -6.63 -25.51 6.17
C LYS A 219 -5.68 -26.26 5.23
N LYS A 220 -5.81 -26.12 3.90
CA LYS A 220 -4.87 -26.70 2.92
C LYS A 220 -3.58 -25.87 2.91
N SER A 221 -2.64 -26.21 3.79
CA SER A 221 -1.38 -25.46 4.04
C SER A 221 -0.63 -25.10 2.75
N LYS A 222 -0.45 -26.06 1.82
CA LYS A 222 0.26 -25.83 0.56
C LYS A 222 -0.35 -24.67 -0.24
N LYS A 223 -1.70 -24.60 -0.30
CA LYS A 223 -2.37 -23.51 -1.03
C LYS A 223 -2.14 -22.16 -0.36
N VAL A 224 -2.15 -22.12 0.99
CA VAL A 224 -1.89 -20.90 1.75
C VAL A 224 -0.43 -20.45 1.53
N ILE A 225 0.53 -21.37 1.65
CA ILE A 225 1.97 -21.10 1.43
C ILE A 225 2.18 -20.47 0.05
N TYR A 226 1.68 -21.13 -1.02
CA TYR A 226 1.85 -20.63 -2.38
C TYR A 226 1.15 -19.27 -2.58
N SER A 227 -0.01 -19.05 -1.93
CA SER A 227 -0.70 -17.75 -2.01
C SER A 227 0.13 -16.65 -1.35
N ILE A 228 0.73 -16.92 -0.19
CA ILE A 228 1.62 -15.98 0.51
C ILE A 228 2.83 -15.65 -0.39
N LEU A 229 3.51 -16.68 -0.89
CA LEU A 229 4.73 -16.49 -1.70
C LEU A 229 4.42 -15.72 -2.99
N ILE A 230 3.43 -16.18 -3.77
CA ILE A 230 3.10 -15.57 -5.06
C ILE A 230 2.60 -14.13 -4.84
N GLY A 231 1.70 -13.92 -3.87
CA GLY A 231 1.14 -12.60 -3.59
C GLY A 231 2.19 -11.60 -3.10
N SER A 232 3.08 -12.03 -2.21
CA SER A 232 4.14 -11.16 -1.67
C SER A 232 5.24 -10.86 -2.71
N ILE A 233 5.58 -11.83 -3.57
CA ILE A 233 6.52 -11.60 -4.70
C ILE A 233 5.91 -10.60 -5.68
N LEU A 234 4.62 -10.74 -5.99
CA LEU A 234 3.93 -9.80 -6.87
C LEU A 234 3.98 -8.37 -6.29
N ALA A 235 3.71 -8.22 -4.99
CA ALA A 235 3.81 -6.93 -4.31
C ALA A 235 5.24 -6.37 -4.37
N LEU A 236 6.24 -7.21 -4.13
CA LEU A 236 7.67 -6.82 -4.22
C LEU A 236 8.01 -6.29 -5.62
N ILE A 237 7.61 -7.01 -6.67
CA ILE A 237 7.86 -6.59 -8.07
C ILE A 237 7.21 -5.23 -8.34
N ILE A 238 5.96 -5.06 -7.91
CA ILE A 238 5.22 -3.80 -8.10
C ILE A 238 5.92 -2.65 -7.35
N TYR A 239 6.39 -2.87 -6.12
CA TYR A 239 7.10 -1.85 -5.34
C TYR A 239 8.41 -1.42 -6.00
N ILE A 240 9.20 -2.39 -6.46
CA ILE A 240 10.48 -2.10 -7.15
C ILE A 240 10.20 -1.35 -8.46
N SER A 241 9.19 -1.78 -9.23
CA SER A 241 8.80 -1.13 -10.49
C SER A 241 8.35 0.32 -10.26
N TRP A 242 7.53 0.55 -9.23
CA TRP A 242 7.05 1.89 -8.88
C TRP A 242 8.19 2.78 -8.36
N GLN A 243 9.06 2.23 -7.52
CA GLN A 243 10.25 2.93 -7.01
C GLN A 243 11.13 3.38 -8.18
N MET A 244 11.39 2.47 -9.12
CA MET A 244 12.19 2.74 -10.33
C MET A 244 11.50 3.78 -11.22
N ALA A 245 10.20 3.68 -11.40
CA ALA A 245 9.41 4.62 -12.22
C ALA A 245 9.48 6.04 -11.63
N VAL A 246 9.37 6.18 -10.32
CA VAL A 246 9.38 7.50 -9.67
C VAL A 246 10.80 8.05 -9.58
N GLN A 247 11.73 7.29 -8.98
CA GLN A 247 13.10 7.77 -8.70
C GLN A 247 14.00 7.78 -9.96
N GLY A 248 13.58 7.13 -11.04
CA GLY A 248 14.27 7.24 -12.34
C GLY A 248 13.89 8.48 -13.14
N ASN A 249 12.82 9.19 -12.71
CA ASN A 249 12.32 10.36 -13.43
C ASN A 249 12.38 11.65 -12.63
N LEU A 250 12.42 11.56 -11.28
CA LEU A 250 12.42 12.72 -10.40
C LEU A 250 13.75 12.77 -9.64
N PRO A 251 14.59 13.80 -9.86
CA PRO A 251 15.87 13.90 -9.16
C PRO A 251 15.71 13.95 -7.65
N ARG A 252 16.71 13.44 -6.91
CA ARG A 252 16.68 13.33 -5.44
C ARG A 252 16.37 14.65 -4.74
N GLY A 253 16.91 15.76 -5.26
CA GLY A 253 16.70 17.10 -4.68
C GLY A 253 15.25 17.57 -4.69
N GLU A 254 14.43 17.04 -5.61
CA GLU A 254 13.01 17.40 -5.73
C GLU A 254 12.14 16.79 -4.60
N PHE A 255 12.67 15.81 -3.87
CA PHE A 255 11.93 15.19 -2.76
C PHE A 255 11.90 16.07 -1.50
N ALA A 256 12.91 16.92 -1.27
CA ALA A 256 12.94 17.80 -0.10
C ALA A 256 11.73 18.74 -0.05
N PRO A 257 11.38 19.47 -1.12
CA PRO A 257 10.16 20.29 -1.11
C PRO A 257 8.86 19.49 -1.03
N ILE A 258 8.84 18.25 -1.54
CA ILE A 258 7.69 17.35 -1.41
C ILE A 258 7.48 16.98 0.06
N ILE A 259 8.55 16.58 0.74
CA ILE A 259 8.54 16.20 2.16
C ILE A 259 8.13 17.41 3.03
N ALA A 260 8.66 18.60 2.72
CA ALA A 260 8.34 19.84 3.43
C ALA A 260 6.85 20.21 3.36
N LYS A 261 6.15 19.77 2.30
CA LYS A 261 4.71 19.96 2.11
C LYS A 261 3.87 18.80 2.68
N GLY A 262 4.49 17.92 3.47
CA GLY A 262 3.80 16.80 4.10
C GLY A 262 4.06 15.44 3.46
N GLY A 263 4.75 15.40 2.32
CA GLY A 263 5.13 14.15 1.65
C GLY A 263 3.97 13.37 1.03
N ASP A 264 2.84 14.03 0.81
CA ASP A 264 1.63 13.33 0.33
C ASP A 264 1.76 12.94 -1.15
N VAL A 265 0.97 11.94 -1.53
CA VAL A 265 0.98 11.32 -2.86
C VAL A 265 0.60 12.33 -3.94
N ALA A 266 -0.37 13.22 -3.69
CA ALA A 266 -0.82 14.21 -4.66
C ALA A 266 0.31 15.18 -5.02
N THR A 267 1.08 15.61 -4.02
CA THR A 267 2.27 16.48 -4.22
C THR A 267 3.34 15.76 -5.04
N LEU A 268 3.60 14.48 -4.75
CA LEU A 268 4.56 13.66 -5.51
C LEU A 268 4.14 13.52 -6.98
N LEU A 269 2.88 13.16 -7.23
CA LEU A 269 2.36 12.98 -8.59
C LEU A 269 2.34 14.30 -9.37
N SER A 270 2.05 15.41 -8.68
CA SER A 270 2.11 16.75 -9.29
C SER A 270 3.55 17.12 -9.69
N ALA A 271 4.53 16.76 -8.86
CA ALA A 271 5.95 16.96 -9.17
C ALA A 271 6.37 16.11 -10.38
N LEU A 272 6.00 14.84 -10.40
CA LEU A 272 6.25 13.93 -11.54
C LEU A 272 5.66 14.46 -12.84
N ASN A 273 4.43 14.97 -12.80
CA ASN A 273 3.74 15.47 -13.98
C ASN A 273 4.42 16.71 -14.59
N ARG A 274 5.16 17.48 -13.79
CA ARG A 274 5.95 18.62 -14.28
C ARG A 274 7.16 18.15 -15.11
N TYR A 275 7.76 17.03 -14.71
CA TYR A 275 8.95 16.48 -15.39
C TYR A 275 8.58 15.66 -16.63
N ILE A 276 7.50 14.91 -16.52
CA ILE A 276 6.99 14.07 -17.61
C ILE A 276 5.46 14.22 -17.65
N PRO A 277 4.94 15.08 -18.53
CA PRO A 277 3.49 15.24 -18.68
C PRO A 277 2.91 14.00 -19.37
N VAL A 278 2.68 12.96 -18.61
CA VAL A 278 2.02 11.73 -19.07
C VAL A 278 0.53 11.87 -18.76
N LEU A 279 -0.29 11.79 -19.80
CA LEU A 279 -1.75 11.88 -19.68
C LEU A 279 -2.29 10.90 -18.61
N SER A 280 -1.66 9.75 -18.50
CA SER A 280 -2.02 8.70 -17.54
C SER A 280 -1.77 9.09 -16.07
N ILE A 281 -0.87 10.05 -15.78
CA ILE A 281 -0.64 10.49 -14.38
C ILE A 281 -1.87 11.26 -13.87
N GLY A 282 -2.50 12.05 -14.71
CA GLY A 282 -3.77 12.70 -14.39
C GLY A 282 -4.86 11.66 -14.07
N VAL A 283 -4.93 10.62 -14.87
CA VAL A 283 -5.87 9.50 -14.69
C VAL A 283 -5.54 8.71 -13.40
N VAL A 284 -4.24 8.55 -13.07
CA VAL A 284 -3.82 7.90 -11.81
C VAL A 284 -4.24 8.74 -10.60
N LEU A 285 -4.09 10.03 -10.71
CA LEU A 285 -4.57 10.94 -9.66
C LEU A 285 -6.09 10.78 -9.47
N ASP A 286 -6.78 10.73 -10.55
CA ASP A 286 -8.24 10.52 -10.53
C ASP A 286 -8.64 9.13 -10.04
N UNK A 287 -7.97 8.24 -10.38
CA UNK A 287 -8.21 6.93 -9.99
C UNK A 287 -7.71 6.57 -8.64
N UNK A 288 -6.82 7.18 -8.30
CA UNK A 288 -6.39 7.04 -7.01
C UNK A 288 -7.32 7.62 -5.99
N UNK A 289 -7.88 8.31 -6.41
CA UNK A 289 -8.86 8.87 -5.71
C UNK A 289 -9.96 7.99 -5.43
N UNK A 290 -10.11 7.44 -6.26
CA UNK A 290 -11.11 6.53 -6.26
C UNK A 290 -10.75 5.23 -5.62
N SER A 291 -9.69 4.79 -5.70
CA SER A 291 -9.31 3.51 -5.07
C SER A 291 -9.22 3.59 -3.54
N ASN A 292 -8.83 4.72 -3.02
CA ASN A 292 -8.88 4.96 -1.57
C ASN A 292 -10.31 4.87 -1.04
N LEU A 293 -11.30 5.12 -1.88
CA LEU A 293 -12.71 4.92 -1.56
C LEU A 293 -13.08 3.43 -1.39
N GLY A 294 -12.34 2.54 -2.03
CA GLY A 294 -12.62 1.09 -2.00
C GLY A 294 -11.83 0.30 -0.94
N ALA A 295 -10.80 0.89 -0.36
CA ALA A 295 -9.89 0.19 0.55
C ALA A 295 -10.31 0.31 2.04
N LEU A 296 -11.31 1.14 2.36
CA LEU A 296 -11.91 1.32 3.69
C LEU A 296 -13.18 0.50 3.85
#